data_b7060c47b5e68802efae5c387444440b
#
_entry.id   b7060c47b5e68802efae5c387444440b
#
_cell.length_a   1.000
_cell.length_b   1.000
_cell.length_c   1.000
_cell.angle_alpha   90.00
_cell.angle_beta   90.00
_cell.angle_gamma   90.00
#
_symmetry.space_group_name_H-M   'P 1'
#
loop_
_entity.id
_entity.type
_entity.pdbx_description
1 polymer ?
#
loop_
_entity_poly.entity_id
_entity_poly.type
_entity_poly.pdbx_seq_one_letter_code
_entity_poly.pdbx_strand_id
1 'polypeptide(L)'
;MFAVRCARRAFPLVVLSLALLGSTCGSVASADMSSPSPGDPATQADLVRDLPDSSTIEQAIVDALTATSLPPQPARLAVPGDDRAGCTTDYLETSALGCVHGDPNGTRTVVLWGDSHVWMWLPAFDAIGRDAQTQIVEFSKSSCGPQDMRIWLERLRRAYKECDDFNRFVAGRIEAMRPDVVVLTGGVKGVRLVEGDHGTAQGVEDAWAAGMASTIRAVAPFAGQTIVLGDIAYPAPEPADCLSAHANDPHACDTPRSGAVDENGNPAGVFDDHNQREQQVAEQNGARYVSVTRWLCRDNVCPAVIGGLAVYRDYFHISPNYAYWLSNALGTATGLLR
;
A
#
# COMPACT_ATOMS: atom_id res chain seq x y z
N MET A 1 -43.65 6.18 31.67
CA MET A 1 -44.03 5.13 32.64
C MET A 1 -44.38 3.88 31.85
N PHE A 2 -43.47 2.97 31.67
CA PHE A 2 -43.73 1.55 31.41
C PHE A 2 -42.50 0.77 31.83
N ALA A 3 -42.69 0.02 32.91
CA ALA A 3 -41.67 -0.86 33.50
C ALA A 3 -41.73 -2.22 32.80
N VAL A 4 -40.58 -2.74 32.36
CA VAL A 4 -40.45 -4.13 31.89
C VAL A 4 -39.66 -4.93 32.94
N ARG A 5 -40.36 -5.93 33.47
CA ARG A 5 -39.87 -6.85 34.50
C ARG A 5 -38.91 -7.87 33.93
N CYS A 6 -37.78 -8.05 34.60
CA CYS A 6 -36.87 -9.19 34.42
C CYS A 6 -37.49 -10.47 35.01
N ALA A 7 -37.64 -11.52 34.22
CA ALA A 7 -37.94 -12.88 34.69
C ALA A 7 -36.67 -13.73 34.75
N ARG A 8 -36.27 -14.12 35.96
CA ARG A 8 -35.28 -15.14 36.24
C ARG A 8 -35.88 -16.52 36.05
N ARG A 9 -35.31 -17.36 35.19
CA ARG A 9 -35.55 -18.80 35.18
C ARG A 9 -34.36 -19.54 35.77
N ALA A 10 -34.65 -20.26 36.86
CA ALA A 10 -33.75 -21.22 37.48
C ALA A 10 -33.85 -22.57 36.75
N PHE A 11 -32.73 -23.24 36.52
CA PHE A 11 -32.68 -24.64 36.11
C PHE A 11 -31.98 -25.47 37.20
N PRO A 12 -32.45 -26.70 37.46
CA PRO A 12 -31.99 -27.51 38.57
C PRO A 12 -30.72 -28.30 38.29
N LEU A 13 -29.93 -28.47 39.35
CA LEU A 13 -28.80 -29.37 39.43
C LEU A 13 -29.26 -30.84 39.30
N VAL A 14 -28.60 -31.60 38.40
CA VAL A 14 -28.60 -33.05 38.44
C VAL A 14 -27.22 -33.50 38.87
N VAL A 15 -27.15 -34.12 40.01
CA VAL A 15 -26.01 -34.85 40.56
C VAL A 15 -26.05 -36.28 40.00
N LEU A 16 -24.97 -36.73 39.35
CA LEU A 16 -24.78 -38.14 39.06
C LEU A 16 -23.42 -38.61 39.53
N SER A 17 -23.48 -39.65 40.35
CA SER A 17 -22.39 -40.24 41.11
C SER A 17 -21.51 -41.20 40.32
N LEU A 18 -20.24 -41.22 40.70
CA LEU A 18 -19.12 -42.12 40.52
C LEU A 18 -19.32 -43.53 39.92
N ALA A 19 -18.40 -43.91 39.06
CA ALA A 19 -17.78 -45.22 39.06
C ALA A 19 -16.27 -45.09 38.76
N LEU A 20 -15.45 -45.46 39.72
CA LEU A 20 -14.01 -45.65 39.63
C LEU A 20 -13.70 -46.97 38.88
N LEU A 21 -12.98 -46.88 37.77
CA LEU A 21 -12.22 -47.99 37.23
C LEU A 21 -10.79 -47.55 36.96
N GLY A 22 -9.88 -48.08 37.71
CA GLY A 22 -8.45 -47.87 37.56
C GLY A 22 -7.94 -48.46 36.24
N SER A 23 -7.09 -47.75 35.56
CA SER A 23 -6.23 -48.25 34.49
C SER A 23 -4.85 -47.64 34.60
N THR A 24 -3.90 -48.48 34.52
CA THR A 24 -2.45 -48.33 34.69
C THR A 24 -1.83 -47.26 33.82
N CYS A 25 -0.98 -46.45 34.47
CA CYS A 25 -0.08 -45.48 33.84
C CYS A 25 0.94 -46.17 32.92
N GLY A 26 0.77 -45.99 31.61
CA GLY A 26 1.86 -46.15 30.66
C GLY A 26 2.49 -44.80 30.39
N SER A 27 3.74 -44.63 30.81
CA SER A 27 4.53 -43.44 30.52
C SER A 27 4.79 -43.34 29.02
N VAL A 28 4.10 -42.44 28.34
CA VAL A 28 4.43 -41.99 26.98
C VAL A 28 5.30 -40.73 27.12
N ALA A 29 6.50 -40.81 26.58
CA ALA A 29 7.41 -39.68 26.52
C ALA A 29 6.69 -38.49 25.82
N SER A 30 6.52 -37.39 26.54
CA SER A 30 6.06 -36.14 25.99
C SER A 30 7.12 -35.63 25.03
N ALA A 31 6.87 -35.73 23.73
CA ALA A 31 7.58 -34.93 22.75
C ALA A 31 7.19 -33.46 23.02
N ASP A 32 8.16 -32.69 23.42
CA ASP A 32 8.07 -31.26 23.65
C ASP A 32 7.81 -30.59 22.26
N MET A 33 6.55 -30.47 21.90
CA MET A 33 6.13 -29.60 20.78
C MET A 33 5.90 -28.22 21.34
N SER A 34 7.00 -27.50 21.64
CA SER A 34 6.98 -26.07 21.78
C SER A 34 6.63 -25.47 20.42
N SER A 35 5.36 -25.16 20.23
CA SER A 35 4.92 -24.26 19.17
C SER A 35 5.64 -22.94 19.34
N PRO A 36 6.25 -22.37 18.28
CA PRO A 36 6.86 -21.04 18.40
C PRO A 36 5.79 -20.03 18.77
N SER A 37 6.02 -19.28 19.85
CA SER A 37 5.20 -18.14 20.22
C SER A 37 5.20 -17.12 19.09
N PRO A 38 4.03 -16.61 18.67
CA PRO A 38 4.00 -15.48 17.74
C PRO A 38 4.46 -14.23 18.49
N GLY A 39 5.67 -13.75 18.24
CA GLY A 39 6.11 -12.48 18.80
C GLY A 39 7.58 -12.31 19.15
N ASP A 40 8.50 -13.10 18.60
CA ASP A 40 9.92 -12.78 18.74
C ASP A 40 10.34 -11.74 17.67
N PRO A 41 10.71 -10.50 18.05
CA PRO A 41 11.08 -9.46 17.07
C PRO A 41 12.31 -9.83 16.22
N ALA A 42 13.14 -10.78 16.65
CA ALA A 42 14.29 -11.26 15.87
C ALA A 42 13.90 -12.10 14.65
N THR A 43 12.80 -12.88 14.74
CA THR A 43 12.32 -13.72 13.62
C THR A 43 11.59 -12.95 12.54
N GLN A 44 11.16 -11.72 12.80
CA GLN A 44 10.46 -10.87 11.83
C GLN A 44 11.41 -9.94 11.05
N ALA A 45 12.57 -9.62 11.60
CA ALA A 45 13.62 -8.85 10.92
C ALA A 45 14.29 -9.64 9.78
N ASP A 46 14.44 -10.95 9.93
CA ASP A 46 15.02 -11.82 8.89
C ASP A 46 14.10 -11.99 7.67
N LEU A 47 12.81 -11.76 7.83
CA LEU A 47 11.82 -11.97 6.76
C LEU A 47 11.89 -10.96 5.61
N VAL A 48 12.29 -9.71 5.85
CA VAL A 48 12.36 -8.70 4.77
C VAL A 48 13.58 -8.94 3.88
N ARG A 49 14.70 -9.35 4.45
CA ARG A 49 15.92 -9.67 3.70
C ARG A 49 15.81 -10.94 2.88
N ASP A 50 14.93 -11.87 3.30
CA ASP A 50 14.59 -13.08 2.56
C ASP A 50 13.60 -12.82 1.40
N LEU A 51 12.98 -11.64 1.37
CA LEU A 51 12.12 -11.22 0.27
C LEU A 51 12.98 -10.83 -0.97
N PRO A 52 12.44 -10.95 -2.18
CA PRO A 52 13.20 -10.76 -3.40
C PRO A 52 13.76 -9.35 -3.52
N ASP A 53 14.98 -9.26 -4.02
CA ASP A 53 15.57 -8.04 -4.49
C ASP A 53 15.03 -7.65 -5.89
N SER A 54 15.41 -6.47 -6.39
CA SER A 54 14.93 -6.00 -7.70
C SER A 54 15.26 -6.97 -8.84
N SER A 55 16.41 -7.62 -8.81
CA SER A 55 16.82 -8.54 -9.89
C SER A 55 16.00 -9.82 -9.90
N THR A 56 15.66 -10.33 -8.72
CA THR A 56 14.79 -11.49 -8.56
C THR A 56 13.35 -11.17 -9.00
N ILE A 57 12.85 -9.96 -8.71
CA ILE A 57 11.52 -9.51 -9.18
C ILE A 57 11.51 -9.36 -10.70
N GLU A 58 12.53 -8.75 -11.28
CA GLU A 58 12.64 -8.60 -12.73
C GLU A 58 12.71 -9.98 -13.44
N GLN A 59 13.37 -10.98 -12.84
CA GLN A 59 13.34 -12.33 -13.35
C GLN A 59 11.96 -12.98 -13.20
N ALA A 60 11.29 -12.78 -12.07
CA ALA A 60 9.92 -13.29 -11.88
C ALA A 60 8.91 -12.70 -12.89
N ILE A 61 9.14 -11.47 -13.37
CA ILE A 61 8.35 -10.90 -14.48
C ILE A 61 8.64 -11.65 -15.79
N VAL A 62 9.91 -11.94 -16.09
CA VAL A 62 10.27 -12.75 -17.28
C VAL A 62 9.62 -14.13 -17.22
N ASP A 63 9.66 -14.77 -16.05
CA ASP A 63 9.06 -16.07 -15.84
C ASP A 63 7.53 -16.01 -16.01
N ALA A 64 6.89 -14.95 -15.50
CA ALA A 64 5.46 -14.70 -15.67
C ALA A 64 5.09 -14.55 -17.15
N LEU A 65 5.87 -13.83 -17.95
CA LEU A 65 5.62 -13.62 -19.38
C LEU A 65 5.78 -14.91 -20.23
N THR A 66 6.44 -15.92 -19.71
CA THR A 66 6.67 -17.21 -20.39
C THR A 66 5.86 -18.35 -19.77
N ALA A 67 5.08 -18.07 -18.73
CA ALA A 67 4.27 -19.09 -18.06
C ALA A 67 3.18 -19.63 -18.97
N THR A 68 2.95 -20.95 -18.91
CA THR A 68 1.88 -21.63 -19.66
C THR A 68 0.67 -21.99 -18.80
N SER A 69 0.76 -21.72 -17.50
CA SER A 69 -0.32 -21.92 -16.53
C SER A 69 -0.11 -20.96 -15.35
N LEU A 70 -1.21 -20.57 -14.71
CA LEU A 70 -1.12 -19.84 -13.43
C LEU A 70 -0.51 -20.77 -12.37
N PRO A 71 0.46 -20.28 -11.59
CA PRO A 71 0.95 -21.01 -10.44
C PRO A 71 -0.19 -21.18 -9.43
N PRO A 72 -0.13 -22.25 -8.59
CA PRO A 72 -1.07 -22.37 -7.49
C PRO A 72 -1.02 -21.07 -6.68
N GLN A 73 -2.18 -20.46 -6.44
CA GLN A 73 -2.25 -19.23 -5.65
C GLN A 73 -1.56 -19.51 -4.30
N PRO A 74 -0.52 -18.75 -3.93
CA PRO A 74 0.10 -18.95 -2.63
C PRO A 74 -0.95 -18.72 -1.55
N ALA A 75 -0.85 -19.46 -0.46
CA ALA A 75 -1.62 -19.17 0.74
C ALA A 75 -1.46 -17.65 1.03
N ARG A 76 -2.57 -16.96 1.30
CA ARG A 76 -2.55 -15.52 1.64
C ARG A 76 -1.41 -15.31 2.63
N LEU A 77 -0.41 -14.55 2.23
CA LEU A 77 0.59 -14.08 3.18
C LEU A 77 -0.19 -13.31 4.25
N ALA A 78 0.03 -13.66 5.51
CA ALA A 78 -0.49 -12.85 6.60
C ALA A 78 0.28 -11.52 6.54
N VAL A 79 -0.29 -10.55 5.84
CA VAL A 79 0.30 -9.23 5.72
C VAL A 79 0.07 -8.49 7.02
N PRO A 80 1.12 -8.17 7.78
CA PRO A 80 0.97 -7.34 8.96
C PRO A 80 0.40 -5.99 8.54
N GLY A 81 -0.61 -5.47 9.24
CA GLY A 81 -1.05 -4.09 9.06
C GLY A 81 -2.25 -3.87 8.12
N ASP A 82 -3.00 -4.92 7.74
CA ASP A 82 -4.30 -4.73 7.05
C ASP A 82 -5.40 -4.17 7.99
N ASP A 83 -5.05 -3.90 9.24
CA ASP A 83 -5.95 -3.33 10.24
C ASP A 83 -5.93 -1.80 10.18
N ARG A 84 -6.65 -1.26 9.19
CA ARG A 84 -6.71 0.18 8.87
C ARG A 84 -7.72 0.96 9.70
N ALA A 85 -8.30 0.35 10.70
CA ALA A 85 -9.33 0.98 11.51
C ALA A 85 -8.76 2.22 12.21
N GLY A 86 -9.13 3.40 11.72
CA GLY A 86 -8.83 4.70 12.30
C GLY A 86 -7.61 5.44 11.77
N CYS A 87 -6.84 4.89 10.82
CA CYS A 87 -5.69 5.56 10.23
C CYS A 87 -6.01 6.29 8.92
N THR A 88 -6.91 5.74 8.12
CA THR A 88 -7.33 6.37 6.86
C THR A 88 -8.25 7.55 7.14
N THR A 89 -7.90 8.70 6.59
CA THR A 89 -8.69 9.94 6.73
C THR A 89 -9.86 9.92 5.75
N ASP A 90 -11.07 10.14 6.24
CA ASP A 90 -12.29 10.27 5.42
C ASP A 90 -12.25 11.51 4.52
N TYR A 91 -13.14 11.56 3.52
CA TYR A 91 -13.23 12.66 2.56
C TYR A 91 -13.48 14.03 3.21
N LEU A 92 -14.18 14.09 4.34
CA LEU A 92 -14.54 15.36 5.00
C LEU A 92 -13.55 15.80 6.09
N GLU A 93 -12.69 14.94 6.54
CA GLU A 93 -11.69 15.27 7.56
C GLU A 93 -10.54 16.08 6.96
N THR A 94 -10.03 17.04 7.73
CA THR A 94 -8.94 17.95 7.31
C THR A 94 -7.67 17.75 8.11
N SER A 95 -7.64 16.74 8.99
CA SER A 95 -6.49 16.40 9.82
C SER A 95 -6.47 14.89 10.11
N ALA A 96 -5.32 14.38 10.49
CA ALA A 96 -5.12 12.98 10.88
C ALA A 96 -4.28 12.90 12.15
N LEU A 97 -4.42 11.80 12.88
CA LEU A 97 -3.57 11.54 14.06
C LEU A 97 -2.12 11.25 13.68
N GLY A 98 -1.88 10.73 12.46
CA GLY A 98 -0.58 10.23 12.04
C GLY A 98 -0.32 8.87 12.68
N CYS A 99 -0.85 7.81 12.08
CA CYS A 99 -0.63 6.45 12.57
C CYS A 99 0.83 6.05 12.44
N VAL A 100 1.35 5.38 13.46
CA VAL A 100 2.72 4.90 13.49
C VAL A 100 2.74 3.41 13.20
N HIS A 101 3.48 3.03 12.16
CA HIS A 101 3.76 1.68 11.71
C HIS A 101 5.27 1.41 11.80
N GLY A 102 5.72 0.26 11.38
CA GLY A 102 7.12 -0.14 11.49
C GLY A 102 7.51 -0.44 12.93
N ASP A 103 8.68 0.05 13.36
CA ASP A 103 9.12 -0.06 14.76
C ASP A 103 8.70 1.19 15.54
N PRO A 104 7.73 1.11 16.47
CA PRO A 104 7.30 2.27 17.25
C PRO A 104 8.38 2.84 18.18
N ASN A 105 9.43 2.05 18.43
CA ASN A 105 10.59 2.48 19.24
C ASN A 105 11.77 2.91 18.37
N GLY A 106 11.61 2.90 17.06
CA GLY A 106 12.65 3.30 16.11
C GLY A 106 13.13 4.72 16.35
N THR A 107 14.42 4.96 16.15
CA THR A 107 15.04 6.27 16.33
C THR A 107 15.00 7.14 15.10
N ARG A 108 14.69 6.57 13.94
CA ARG A 108 14.46 7.27 12.69
C ARG A 108 12.97 7.40 12.41
N THR A 109 12.58 8.45 11.72
CA THR A 109 11.19 8.70 11.34
C THR A 109 11.07 8.90 9.85
N VAL A 110 10.20 8.11 9.23
CA VAL A 110 9.79 8.25 7.83
C VAL A 110 8.33 8.67 7.81
N VAL A 111 8.01 9.75 7.14
CA VAL A 111 6.63 10.18 6.87
C VAL A 111 6.22 9.70 5.49
N LEU A 112 5.10 9.00 5.41
CA LEU A 112 4.43 8.69 4.15
C LEU A 112 3.28 9.68 3.97
N TRP A 113 3.27 10.40 2.86
CA TRP A 113 2.23 11.40 2.58
C TRP A 113 1.67 11.25 1.17
N GLY A 114 0.35 11.13 1.07
CA GLY A 114 -0.36 11.02 -0.20
C GLY A 114 -1.81 10.57 -0.09
N ASP A 115 -2.30 10.03 -1.18
CA ASP A 115 -3.65 9.47 -1.28
C ASP A 115 -3.69 7.97 -0.90
N SER A 116 -4.61 7.21 -1.49
CA SER A 116 -4.72 5.76 -1.30
C SER A 116 -3.48 4.99 -1.79
N HIS A 117 -2.57 5.61 -2.54
CA HIS A 117 -1.30 5.00 -2.92
C HIS A 117 -0.34 4.89 -1.74
N VAL A 118 -0.34 5.81 -0.76
CA VAL A 118 0.34 5.58 0.52
C VAL A 118 -0.11 4.26 1.13
N TRP A 119 -1.38 4.09 1.17
CA TRP A 119 -2.06 2.98 1.78
C TRP A 119 -1.81 1.62 1.10
N MET A 120 -1.72 1.57 -0.25
CA MET A 120 -1.36 0.33 -0.92
C MET A 120 0.10 -0.07 -0.68
N TRP A 121 1.00 0.91 -0.45
CA TRP A 121 2.40 0.66 -0.16
C TRP A 121 2.68 0.39 1.34
N LEU A 122 1.72 0.66 2.21
CA LEU A 122 1.89 0.55 3.66
C LEU A 122 2.38 -0.83 4.13
N PRO A 123 1.90 -1.98 3.57
CA PRO A 123 2.44 -3.28 3.95
C PRO A 123 3.95 -3.41 3.74
N ALA A 124 4.47 -2.82 2.67
CA ALA A 124 5.91 -2.82 2.42
C ALA A 124 6.66 -1.89 3.39
N PHE A 125 6.18 -0.67 3.58
CA PHE A 125 6.83 0.28 4.47
C PHE A 125 6.77 -0.15 5.94
N ASP A 126 5.69 -0.79 6.39
CA ASP A 126 5.60 -1.36 7.74
C ASP A 126 6.66 -2.44 7.96
N ALA A 127 6.81 -3.36 7.01
CA ALA A 127 7.85 -4.39 7.07
C ALA A 127 9.27 -3.78 7.05
N ILE A 128 9.53 -2.84 6.13
CA ILE A 128 10.80 -2.10 6.07
C ILE A 128 11.09 -1.38 7.38
N GLY A 129 10.08 -0.71 7.96
CA GLY A 129 10.23 0.02 9.21
C GLY A 129 10.60 -0.87 10.38
N ARG A 130 10.03 -2.08 10.47
CA ARG A 130 10.37 -3.07 11.49
C ARG A 130 11.81 -3.56 11.34
N ASP A 131 12.22 -3.95 10.12
CA ASP A 131 13.57 -4.42 9.85
C ASP A 131 14.62 -3.32 10.08
N ALA A 132 14.33 -2.09 9.66
CA ALA A 132 15.23 -0.95 9.76
C ALA A 132 15.15 -0.21 11.12
N GLN A 133 14.37 -0.70 12.09
CA GLN A 133 14.12 -0.04 13.39
C GLN A 133 13.72 1.44 13.21
N THR A 134 12.74 1.67 12.33
CA THR A 134 12.31 2.99 11.87
C THR A 134 10.81 3.15 12.09
N GLN A 135 10.39 4.29 12.64
CA GLN A 135 8.98 4.68 12.71
C GLN A 135 8.50 5.10 11.32
N ILE A 136 7.39 4.53 10.89
CA ILE A 136 6.70 4.90 9.66
C ILE A 136 5.42 5.64 10.05
N VAL A 137 5.37 6.94 9.81
CA VAL A 137 4.21 7.79 10.14
C VAL A 137 3.39 8.01 8.90
N GLU A 138 2.15 7.52 8.92
CA GLU A 138 1.22 7.60 7.80
C GLU A 138 0.36 8.87 7.88
N PHE A 139 0.32 9.63 6.77
CA PHE A 139 -0.66 10.66 6.47
C PHE A 139 -1.28 10.37 5.10
N SER A 140 -2.38 9.65 5.10
CA SER A 140 -3.10 9.30 3.87
C SER A 140 -4.53 9.81 3.88
N LYS A 141 -5.02 10.26 2.72
CA LYS A 141 -6.39 10.72 2.53
C LYS A 141 -6.92 10.29 1.17
N SER A 142 -8.06 9.61 1.16
CA SER A 142 -8.67 9.10 -0.08
C SER A 142 -8.76 10.17 -1.17
N SER A 143 -8.24 9.85 -2.37
CA SER A 143 -8.24 10.73 -3.56
C SER A 143 -7.62 12.11 -3.32
N CYS A 144 -6.68 12.23 -2.39
CA CYS A 144 -6.00 13.47 -2.04
C CYS A 144 -4.49 13.27 -2.06
N GLY A 145 -3.90 13.42 -3.22
CA GLY A 145 -2.44 13.36 -3.39
C GLY A 145 -1.73 14.53 -2.70
N PRO A 146 -0.41 14.43 -2.52
CA PRO A 146 0.36 15.45 -1.81
C PRO A 146 0.60 16.72 -2.63
N GLN A 147 0.22 16.74 -3.92
CA GLN A 147 0.43 17.85 -4.82
C GLN A 147 -0.43 19.07 -4.42
N ASP A 148 0.20 20.22 -4.33
CA ASP A 148 -0.47 21.51 -4.07
C ASP A 148 -1.23 21.96 -5.33
N MET A 149 -2.40 21.35 -5.56
CA MET A 149 -3.27 21.63 -6.69
C MET A 149 -4.74 21.48 -6.33
N ARG A 150 -5.59 22.30 -6.94
CA ARG A 150 -7.03 22.28 -6.65
C ARG A 150 -7.73 21.22 -7.50
N ILE A 151 -8.24 20.17 -6.85
CA ILE A 151 -8.90 19.05 -7.50
C ILE A 151 -10.41 19.07 -7.31
N TRP A 152 -11.11 18.58 -8.32
CA TRP A 152 -12.54 18.26 -8.27
C TRP A 152 -12.73 16.84 -7.78
N LEU A 153 -13.55 16.65 -6.76
CA LEU A 153 -13.90 15.32 -6.27
C LEU A 153 -15.30 14.93 -6.76
N GLU A 154 -15.35 13.96 -7.66
CA GLU A 154 -16.61 13.50 -8.26
C GLU A 154 -17.59 12.99 -7.21
N ARG A 155 -17.11 12.26 -6.21
CA ARG A 155 -17.93 11.75 -5.09
C ARG A 155 -18.68 12.87 -4.35
N LEU A 156 -18.09 14.03 -4.19
CA LEU A 156 -18.68 15.20 -3.54
C LEU A 156 -19.32 16.18 -4.55
N ARG A 157 -19.05 16.01 -5.84
CA ARG A 157 -19.51 16.86 -6.94
C ARG A 157 -19.15 18.34 -6.71
N ARG A 158 -17.95 18.59 -6.21
CA ARG A 158 -17.40 19.93 -5.95
C ARG A 158 -15.88 19.92 -5.80
N ALA A 159 -15.29 21.11 -5.69
CA ALA A 159 -13.90 21.28 -5.29
C ALA A 159 -13.63 20.59 -3.95
N TYR A 160 -12.51 19.88 -3.87
CA TYR A 160 -12.09 19.08 -2.72
C TYR A 160 -11.27 19.93 -1.73
N LYS A 161 -11.93 20.92 -1.12
CA LYS A 161 -11.28 21.84 -0.17
C LYS A 161 -10.65 21.16 1.03
N GLU A 162 -11.24 20.04 1.47
CA GLU A 162 -10.72 19.24 2.58
C GLU A 162 -9.38 18.60 2.24
N CYS A 163 -9.08 18.39 0.96
CA CYS A 163 -7.75 17.98 0.52
C CYS A 163 -6.73 19.13 0.68
N ASP A 164 -7.09 20.34 0.26
CA ASP A 164 -6.22 21.51 0.43
C ASP A 164 -5.91 21.77 1.92
N ASP A 165 -6.92 21.63 2.79
CA ASP A 165 -6.78 21.80 4.23
C ASP A 165 -5.93 20.70 4.85
N PHE A 166 -6.14 19.44 4.44
CA PHE A 166 -5.36 18.29 4.88
C PHE A 166 -3.89 18.41 4.47
N ASN A 167 -3.61 18.81 3.24
CA ASN A 167 -2.24 18.98 2.75
C ASN A 167 -1.50 20.07 3.54
N ARG A 168 -2.17 21.18 3.87
CA ARG A 168 -1.60 22.20 4.77
C ARG A 168 -1.34 21.68 6.17
N PHE A 169 -2.26 20.87 6.70
CA PHE A 169 -2.07 20.23 8.00
C PHE A 169 -0.84 19.31 7.98
N VAL A 170 -0.69 18.44 6.97
CA VAL A 170 0.44 17.50 6.89
C VAL A 170 1.76 18.24 6.74
N ALA A 171 1.83 19.29 5.90
CA ALA A 171 3.03 20.11 5.77
C ALA A 171 3.46 20.72 7.13
N GLY A 172 2.52 21.25 7.92
CA GLY A 172 2.78 21.74 9.27
C GLY A 172 3.23 20.64 10.24
N ARG A 173 2.73 19.40 10.08
CA ARG A 173 3.20 18.25 10.87
C ARG A 173 4.64 17.89 10.53
N ILE A 174 5.01 17.89 9.25
CA ILE A 174 6.39 17.63 8.78
C ILE A 174 7.34 18.70 9.33
N GLU A 175 6.96 19.98 9.26
CA GLU A 175 7.74 21.09 9.85
C GLU A 175 8.01 20.86 11.35
N ALA A 176 6.98 20.44 12.11
CA ALA A 176 7.09 20.21 13.55
C ALA A 176 7.89 18.93 13.88
N MET A 177 7.72 17.87 13.12
CA MET A 177 8.33 16.55 13.35
C MET A 177 9.79 16.49 12.91
N ARG A 178 10.16 17.20 11.83
CA ARG A 178 11.49 17.15 11.18
C ARG A 178 11.95 15.71 10.92
N PRO A 179 11.21 14.92 10.13
CA PRO A 179 11.51 13.53 9.91
C PRO A 179 12.82 13.33 9.14
N ASP A 180 13.43 12.15 9.29
CA ASP A 180 14.61 11.78 8.50
C ASP A 180 14.28 11.66 7.01
N VAL A 181 13.09 11.16 6.67
CA VAL A 181 12.64 10.99 5.29
C VAL A 181 11.16 11.35 5.16
N VAL A 182 10.82 12.04 4.09
CA VAL A 182 9.43 12.21 3.62
C VAL A 182 9.29 11.46 2.28
N VAL A 183 8.33 10.56 2.20
CA VAL A 183 7.95 9.87 0.96
C VAL A 183 6.62 10.42 0.48
N LEU A 184 6.61 10.99 -0.70
CA LEU A 184 5.43 11.51 -1.39
C LEU A 184 4.99 10.50 -2.45
N THR A 185 3.70 10.18 -2.51
CA THR A 185 3.13 9.31 -3.55
C THR A 185 1.66 9.64 -3.79
N GLY A 186 1.18 9.42 -5.00
CA GLY A 186 -0.22 9.61 -5.35
C GLY A 186 -0.51 9.09 -6.75
N GLY A 187 -1.78 8.77 -7.02
CA GLY A 187 -2.23 8.27 -8.31
C GLY A 187 -2.74 9.37 -9.23
N VAL A 188 -2.28 9.42 -10.48
CA VAL A 188 -2.74 10.40 -11.46
C VAL A 188 -4.04 9.97 -12.14
N LYS A 189 -4.33 8.66 -12.21
CA LYS A 189 -5.52 8.13 -12.89
C LYS A 189 -6.80 8.70 -12.29
N GLY A 190 -7.61 9.33 -13.13
CA GLY A 190 -8.92 9.89 -12.72
C GLY A 190 -8.87 11.23 -12.02
N VAL A 191 -7.70 11.85 -11.88
CA VAL A 191 -7.58 13.21 -11.32
C VAL A 191 -8.26 14.23 -12.25
N ARG A 192 -9.02 15.15 -11.65
CA ARG A 192 -9.73 16.23 -12.31
C ARG A 192 -9.45 17.56 -11.64
N LEU A 193 -9.29 18.62 -12.41
CA LEU A 193 -9.11 19.97 -11.88
C LEU A 193 -10.46 20.64 -11.59
N VAL A 194 -10.44 21.64 -10.71
CA VAL A 194 -11.61 22.51 -10.46
C VAL A 194 -11.87 23.42 -11.65
N GLU A 195 -10.81 23.94 -12.25
CA GLU A 195 -10.82 24.89 -13.35
C GLU A 195 -11.06 24.22 -14.71
N GLY A 196 -11.63 24.95 -15.66
CA GLY A 196 -11.63 24.64 -17.09
C GLY A 196 -12.31 23.34 -17.47
N ASP A 197 -13.56 23.11 -17.04
CA ASP A 197 -14.32 21.88 -17.34
C ASP A 197 -13.59 20.59 -16.93
N HIS A 198 -13.01 20.63 -15.72
CA HIS A 198 -12.22 19.58 -15.08
C HIS A 198 -10.82 19.33 -15.69
N GLY A 199 -10.38 20.23 -16.55
CA GLY A 199 -9.04 20.21 -17.13
C GLY A 199 -8.90 19.30 -18.35
N THR A 200 -7.95 19.62 -19.20
CA THR A 200 -7.44 18.69 -20.21
C THR A 200 -6.40 17.77 -19.58
N ALA A 201 -6.08 16.65 -20.23
CA ALA A 201 -5.00 15.76 -19.78
C ALA A 201 -3.69 16.54 -19.57
N GLN A 202 -3.31 17.41 -20.51
CA GLN A 202 -2.14 18.27 -20.40
C GLN A 202 -2.25 19.26 -19.22
N GLY A 203 -3.43 19.82 -18.99
CA GLY A 203 -3.66 20.74 -17.86
C GLY A 203 -3.53 20.02 -16.50
N VAL A 204 -3.97 18.78 -16.39
CA VAL A 204 -3.75 17.94 -15.20
C VAL A 204 -2.26 17.72 -14.97
N GLU A 205 -1.52 17.35 -16.02
CA GLU A 205 -0.07 17.14 -15.94
C GLU A 205 0.69 18.41 -15.53
N ASP A 206 0.30 19.58 -16.06
CA ASP A 206 0.93 20.87 -15.72
C ASP A 206 0.66 21.26 -14.27
N ALA A 207 -0.59 21.09 -13.81
CA ALA A 207 -0.97 21.34 -12.43
C ALA A 207 -0.29 20.38 -11.45
N TRP A 208 -0.21 19.08 -11.81
CA TRP A 208 0.49 18.06 -11.04
C TRP A 208 1.96 18.42 -10.86
N ALA A 209 2.66 18.70 -11.96
CA ALA A 209 4.07 19.07 -11.93
C ALA A 209 4.34 20.31 -11.07
N ALA A 210 3.53 21.37 -11.23
CA ALA A 210 3.63 22.58 -10.44
C ALA A 210 3.34 22.33 -8.95
N GLY A 211 2.27 21.57 -8.67
CA GLY A 211 1.86 21.22 -7.32
C GLY A 211 2.88 20.34 -6.60
N MET A 212 3.43 19.32 -7.26
CA MET A 212 4.49 18.49 -6.70
C MET A 212 5.76 19.30 -6.39
N ALA A 213 6.17 20.17 -7.31
CA ALA A 213 7.30 21.07 -7.08
C ALA A 213 7.06 21.98 -5.88
N SER A 214 5.83 22.52 -5.72
CA SER A 214 5.44 23.33 -4.56
C SER A 214 5.56 22.54 -3.25
N THR A 215 5.02 21.34 -3.22
CA THR A 215 5.05 20.46 -2.04
C THR A 215 6.48 20.08 -1.66
N ILE A 216 7.31 19.66 -2.62
CA ILE A 216 8.71 19.31 -2.34
C ILE A 216 9.44 20.50 -1.71
N ARG A 217 9.32 21.70 -2.30
CA ARG A 217 9.97 22.91 -1.74
C ARG A 217 9.46 23.27 -0.36
N ALA A 218 8.19 23.01 -0.07
CA ALA A 218 7.59 23.29 1.23
C ALA A 218 8.14 22.38 2.34
N VAL A 219 8.44 21.11 2.05
CA VAL A 219 8.86 20.14 3.07
C VAL A 219 10.36 19.89 3.13
N ALA A 220 11.09 20.08 2.02
CA ALA A 220 12.53 19.83 1.96
C ALA A 220 13.37 20.53 3.06
N PRO A 221 13.04 21.77 3.52
CA PRO A 221 13.78 22.39 4.60
C PRO A 221 13.64 21.71 5.98
N PHE A 222 12.64 20.85 6.12
CA PHE A 222 12.28 20.22 7.38
C PHE A 222 12.54 18.71 7.40
N ALA A 223 12.84 18.09 6.25
CA ALA A 223 13.15 16.67 6.09
C ALA A 223 14.64 16.44 5.84
N GLY A 224 15.19 15.35 6.35
CA GLY A 224 16.55 14.94 6.00
C GLY A 224 16.67 14.54 4.53
N GLN A 225 15.63 13.90 3.97
CA GLN A 225 15.51 13.56 2.56
C GLN A 225 14.03 13.60 2.13
N THR A 226 13.77 14.04 0.91
CA THR A 226 12.44 13.89 0.27
C THR A 226 12.56 12.89 -0.87
N ILE A 227 11.62 11.95 -0.92
CA ILE A 227 11.50 10.92 -1.97
C ILE A 227 10.13 11.07 -2.63
N VAL A 228 10.08 11.02 -3.94
CA VAL A 228 8.84 10.82 -4.70
C VAL A 228 8.83 9.37 -5.18
N LEU A 229 7.82 8.63 -4.78
CA LEU A 229 7.59 7.26 -5.24
C LEU A 229 6.64 7.32 -6.43
N GLY A 230 7.15 6.93 -7.60
CA GLY A 230 6.44 7.06 -8.86
C GLY A 230 5.15 6.23 -8.93
N ASP A 231 4.29 6.60 -9.85
CA ASP A 231 2.99 5.96 -10.01
C ASP A 231 3.11 4.54 -10.60
N ILE A 232 2.08 3.72 -10.34
CA ILE A 232 2.05 2.32 -10.76
C ILE A 232 1.59 2.17 -12.22
N ALA A 233 1.69 0.96 -12.75
CA ALA A 233 0.91 0.55 -13.92
C ALA A 233 -0.51 0.20 -13.48
N TYR A 234 -1.51 0.65 -14.22
CA TYR A 234 -2.92 0.39 -13.91
C TYR A 234 -3.46 -0.77 -14.74
N PRO A 235 -4.16 -1.76 -14.15
CA PRO A 235 -4.72 -2.87 -14.92
C PRO A 235 -5.82 -2.40 -15.85
N ALA A 236 -5.93 -3.04 -17.03
CA ALA A 236 -7.01 -2.80 -17.98
C ALA A 236 -8.28 -3.56 -17.60
N PRO A 237 -8.24 -4.89 -17.35
CA PRO A 237 -9.41 -5.62 -16.84
C PRO A 237 -9.52 -5.47 -15.32
N GLU A 238 -10.73 -5.66 -14.78
CA GLU A 238 -10.88 -5.81 -13.32
C GLU A 238 -10.13 -7.06 -12.86
N PRO A 239 -9.13 -6.92 -11.93
CA PRO A 239 -8.17 -7.99 -11.71
C PRO A 239 -8.78 -9.26 -11.12
N ALA A 240 -9.65 -9.13 -10.12
CA ALA A 240 -10.22 -10.29 -9.41
C ALA A 240 -11.18 -11.07 -10.32
N ASP A 241 -12.03 -10.37 -11.03
CA ASP A 241 -13.01 -10.97 -11.97
C ASP A 241 -12.29 -11.62 -13.16
N CYS A 242 -11.29 -10.93 -13.72
CA CYS A 242 -10.50 -11.47 -14.82
C CYS A 242 -9.77 -12.74 -14.44
N LEU A 243 -9.00 -12.73 -13.33
CA LEU A 243 -8.25 -13.90 -12.87
C LEU A 243 -9.18 -15.07 -12.52
N SER A 244 -10.36 -14.79 -11.99
CA SER A 244 -11.37 -15.81 -11.70
C SER A 244 -11.94 -16.45 -12.97
N ALA A 245 -12.19 -15.65 -13.99
CA ALA A 245 -12.73 -16.12 -15.27
C ALA A 245 -11.70 -16.87 -16.13
N HIS A 246 -10.42 -16.57 -15.98
CA HIS A 246 -9.33 -17.05 -16.82
C HIS A 246 -8.27 -17.87 -16.04
N ALA A 247 -8.69 -18.68 -15.07
CA ALA A 247 -7.80 -19.48 -14.20
C ALA A 247 -6.80 -20.37 -14.97
N ASN A 248 -7.09 -20.74 -16.22
CA ASN A 248 -6.25 -21.61 -17.06
C ASN A 248 -5.48 -20.83 -18.15
N ASP A 249 -5.62 -19.51 -18.19
CA ASP A 249 -4.93 -18.65 -19.17
C ASP A 249 -4.16 -17.56 -18.42
N PRO A 250 -2.83 -17.72 -18.22
CA PRO A 250 -2.03 -16.80 -17.43
C PRO A 250 -1.96 -15.39 -18.02
N HIS A 251 -2.22 -15.23 -19.32
CA HIS A 251 -2.03 -13.96 -20.02
C HIS A 251 -3.33 -13.21 -20.34
N ALA A 252 -4.50 -13.84 -20.12
CA ALA A 252 -5.78 -13.20 -20.41
C ALA A 252 -6.01 -11.90 -19.63
N CYS A 253 -5.35 -11.74 -18.49
CA CYS A 253 -5.49 -10.58 -17.60
C CYS A 253 -4.29 -9.63 -17.62
N ASP A 254 -3.30 -9.89 -18.47
CA ASP A 254 -2.14 -9.02 -18.61
C ASP A 254 -2.56 -7.70 -19.26
N THR A 255 -1.90 -6.63 -18.85
CA THR A 255 -2.20 -5.29 -19.37
C THR A 255 -1.08 -4.84 -20.30
N PRO A 256 -1.40 -4.37 -21.52
CA PRO A 256 -0.43 -3.68 -22.34
C PRO A 256 0.16 -2.48 -21.60
N ARG A 257 1.48 -2.31 -21.68
CA ARG A 257 2.17 -1.22 -20.96
C ARG A 257 1.68 0.16 -21.40
N SER A 258 1.36 0.33 -22.68
CA SER A 258 0.89 1.60 -23.22
C SER A 258 -0.31 1.41 -24.13
N GLY A 259 -1.14 2.46 -24.24
CA GLY A 259 -2.31 2.48 -25.11
C GLY A 259 -3.47 1.59 -24.66
N ALA A 260 -3.38 1.01 -23.47
CA ALA A 260 -4.47 0.24 -22.89
C ALA A 260 -5.59 1.15 -22.39
N VAL A 261 -6.81 0.60 -22.40
CA VAL A 261 -7.98 1.20 -21.73
C VAL A 261 -8.67 0.14 -20.89
N ASP A 262 -9.26 0.56 -19.79
CA ASP A 262 -10.09 -0.33 -18.98
C ASP A 262 -11.46 -0.56 -19.64
N GLU A 263 -12.28 -1.43 -19.09
CA GLU A 263 -13.60 -1.77 -19.62
C GLU A 263 -14.59 -0.59 -19.62
N ASN A 264 -14.27 0.49 -18.90
CA ASN A 264 -15.05 1.72 -18.88
C ASN A 264 -14.49 2.77 -19.87
N GLY A 265 -13.45 2.42 -20.63
CA GLY A 265 -12.81 3.31 -21.60
C GLY A 265 -11.81 4.30 -20.99
N ASN A 266 -11.44 4.15 -19.70
CA ASN A 266 -10.42 4.99 -19.07
C ASN A 266 -9.02 4.47 -19.41
N PRO A 267 -8.01 5.35 -19.52
CA PRO A 267 -6.64 4.95 -19.73
C PRO A 267 -6.14 3.95 -18.67
N ALA A 268 -5.35 2.97 -19.14
CA ALA A 268 -4.72 1.94 -18.31
C ALA A 268 -3.27 1.72 -18.78
N GLY A 269 -2.54 0.83 -18.11
CA GLY A 269 -1.11 0.61 -18.36
C GLY A 269 -0.24 1.61 -17.59
N VAL A 270 0.95 1.87 -18.10
CA VAL A 270 1.90 2.82 -17.52
C VAL A 270 1.70 4.19 -18.14
N PHE A 271 1.62 5.20 -17.31
CA PHE A 271 1.63 6.61 -17.74
C PHE A 271 3.09 7.09 -17.86
N ASP A 272 3.81 6.61 -18.88
CA ASP A 272 5.26 6.85 -19.01
C ASP A 272 5.59 8.35 -19.07
N ASP A 273 4.81 9.16 -19.81
CA ASP A 273 5.03 10.62 -19.90
C ASP A 273 4.83 11.30 -18.53
N HIS A 274 3.83 10.87 -17.77
CA HIS A 274 3.60 11.34 -16.41
C HIS A 274 4.78 10.99 -15.50
N ASN A 275 5.15 9.71 -15.45
CA ASN A 275 6.24 9.23 -14.60
C ASN A 275 7.57 9.91 -14.94
N GLN A 276 7.85 10.14 -16.21
CA GLN A 276 9.04 10.87 -16.64
C GLN A 276 9.01 12.34 -16.19
N ARG A 277 7.86 12.98 -16.30
CA ARG A 277 7.69 14.37 -15.88
C ARG A 277 7.78 14.50 -14.36
N GLU A 278 7.17 13.60 -13.62
CA GLU A 278 7.24 13.56 -12.16
C GLU A 278 8.69 13.35 -11.68
N GLN A 279 9.43 12.45 -12.32
CA GLN A 279 10.87 12.28 -12.07
C GLN A 279 11.65 13.58 -12.28
N GLN A 280 11.45 14.25 -13.40
CA GLN A 280 12.13 15.51 -13.70
C GLN A 280 11.81 16.58 -12.64
N VAL A 281 10.55 16.69 -12.24
CA VAL A 281 10.12 17.66 -11.21
C VAL A 281 10.74 17.32 -9.86
N ALA A 282 10.75 16.05 -9.46
CA ALA A 282 11.35 15.61 -8.21
C ALA A 282 12.83 15.97 -8.15
N GLU A 283 13.60 15.58 -9.15
CA GLU A 283 15.04 15.79 -9.24
C GLU A 283 15.40 17.30 -9.30
N GLN A 284 14.68 18.08 -10.10
CA GLN A 284 14.88 19.54 -10.20
C GLN A 284 14.60 20.29 -8.90
N ASN A 285 13.78 19.75 -8.01
CA ASN A 285 13.46 20.34 -6.71
C ASN A 285 14.20 19.64 -5.54
N GLY A 286 15.22 18.83 -5.83
CA GLY A 286 16.09 18.22 -4.81
C GLY A 286 15.50 16.99 -4.12
N ALA A 287 14.41 16.44 -4.62
CA ALA A 287 13.87 15.17 -4.18
C ALA A 287 14.46 14.01 -5.02
N ARG A 288 14.56 12.84 -4.39
CA ARG A 288 14.92 11.60 -5.08
C ARG A 288 13.66 10.97 -5.66
N TYR A 289 13.71 10.55 -6.91
CA TYR A 289 12.64 9.76 -7.53
C TYR A 289 12.94 8.26 -7.45
N VAL A 290 11.92 7.45 -7.13
CA VAL A 290 11.98 6.00 -7.14
C VAL A 290 10.91 5.45 -8.07
N SER A 291 11.32 4.97 -9.24
CA SER A 291 10.42 4.31 -10.19
C SER A 291 10.07 2.91 -9.71
N VAL A 292 8.78 2.58 -9.72
CA VAL A 292 8.26 1.26 -9.38
C VAL A 292 7.88 0.42 -10.61
N THR A 293 7.85 1.04 -11.77
CA THR A 293 7.40 0.42 -13.04
C THR A 293 8.16 -0.86 -13.37
N ARG A 294 9.48 -0.89 -13.09
CA ARG A 294 10.34 -2.05 -13.35
C ARG A 294 9.97 -3.31 -12.53
N TRP A 295 9.20 -3.13 -11.47
CA TRP A 295 8.68 -4.24 -10.64
C TRP A 295 7.27 -4.67 -11.04
N LEU A 296 6.68 -4.02 -12.02
CA LEU A 296 5.30 -4.27 -12.48
C LEU A 296 5.24 -4.71 -13.93
N CYS A 297 6.16 -4.21 -14.76
CA CYS A 297 6.10 -4.36 -16.20
C CYS A 297 7.47 -4.65 -16.80
N ARG A 298 7.47 -5.39 -17.90
CA ARG A 298 8.65 -5.56 -18.76
C ARG A 298 8.24 -5.45 -20.24
N ASP A 299 9.12 -4.83 -21.01
CA ASP A 299 8.85 -4.54 -22.43
C ASP A 299 7.49 -3.85 -22.60
N ASN A 300 6.57 -4.45 -23.30
CA ASN A 300 5.25 -3.89 -23.60
C ASN A 300 4.12 -4.51 -22.75
N VAL A 301 4.42 -5.26 -21.69
CA VAL A 301 3.42 -6.00 -20.92
C VAL A 301 3.62 -5.81 -19.42
N CYS A 302 2.52 -5.68 -18.70
CA CYS A 302 2.43 -5.69 -17.24
C CYS A 302 1.61 -6.93 -16.85
N PRO A 303 2.26 -8.01 -16.37
CA PRO A 303 1.56 -9.23 -16.00
C PRO A 303 0.62 -9.03 -14.82
N ALA A 304 -0.54 -9.69 -14.86
CA ALA A 304 -1.50 -9.67 -13.76
C ALA A 304 -1.05 -10.52 -12.56
N VAL A 305 -0.16 -11.50 -12.80
CA VAL A 305 0.42 -12.38 -11.76
C VAL A 305 1.93 -12.43 -11.91
N ILE A 306 2.67 -12.11 -10.86
CA ILE A 306 4.14 -12.14 -10.82
C ILE A 306 4.56 -12.87 -9.54
N GLY A 307 5.53 -13.78 -9.64
CA GLY A 307 6.00 -14.56 -8.50
C GLY A 307 4.91 -15.38 -7.81
N GLY A 308 3.86 -15.74 -8.54
CA GLY A 308 2.70 -16.44 -8.01
C GLY A 308 1.69 -15.55 -7.28
N LEU A 309 1.89 -14.24 -7.22
CA LEU A 309 1.03 -13.28 -6.54
C LEU A 309 0.21 -12.49 -7.55
N ALA A 310 -1.10 -12.30 -7.29
CA ALA A 310 -1.87 -11.30 -8.00
C ALA A 310 -1.29 -9.91 -7.73
N VAL A 311 -0.89 -9.21 -8.81
CA VAL A 311 -0.23 -7.90 -8.70
C VAL A 311 -1.21 -6.85 -8.21
N TYR A 312 -2.44 -6.85 -8.72
CA TYR A 312 -3.42 -5.80 -8.45
C TYR A 312 -4.56 -6.31 -7.58
N ARG A 313 -5.10 -5.42 -6.76
CA ARG A 313 -6.31 -5.62 -5.99
C ARG A 313 -7.56 -5.11 -6.70
N ASP A 314 -7.43 -4.00 -7.39
CA ASP A 314 -8.47 -3.29 -8.11
C ASP A 314 -7.86 -2.39 -9.20
N TYR A 315 -8.67 -1.60 -9.91
CA TYR A 315 -8.20 -0.71 -10.99
C TYR A 315 -7.16 0.36 -10.61
N PHE A 316 -6.95 0.59 -9.33
CA PHE A 316 -6.16 1.71 -8.83
C PHE A 316 -5.01 1.30 -7.90
N HIS A 317 -5.02 0.05 -7.41
CA HIS A 317 -4.13 -0.34 -6.34
C HIS A 317 -3.47 -1.70 -6.59
N ILE A 318 -2.20 -1.81 -6.24
CA ILE A 318 -1.55 -3.12 -6.13
C ILE A 318 -2.11 -3.88 -4.92
N SER A 319 -1.97 -5.21 -4.95
CA SER A 319 -2.44 -6.04 -3.85
C SER A 319 -1.52 -5.89 -2.63
N PRO A 320 -2.05 -6.00 -1.41
CA PRO A 320 -1.23 -5.95 -0.19
C PRO A 320 -0.12 -7.00 -0.17
N ASN A 321 -0.40 -8.21 -0.67
CA ASN A 321 0.58 -9.28 -0.73
C ASN A 321 1.73 -8.96 -1.69
N TYR A 322 1.41 -8.34 -2.84
CA TYR A 322 2.42 -7.93 -3.79
C TYR A 322 3.26 -6.79 -3.26
N ALA A 323 2.62 -5.77 -2.64
CA ALA A 323 3.32 -4.68 -1.98
C ALA A 323 4.30 -5.20 -0.90
N TYR A 324 3.85 -6.11 -0.03
CA TYR A 324 4.70 -6.73 0.98
C TYR A 324 5.87 -7.49 0.36
N TRP A 325 5.63 -8.25 -0.71
CA TRP A 325 6.67 -9.00 -1.42
C TRP A 325 7.75 -8.11 -2.02
N LEU A 326 7.42 -6.86 -2.35
CA LEU A 326 8.36 -5.84 -2.84
C LEU A 326 9.20 -5.18 -1.74
N SER A 327 9.03 -5.51 -0.46
CA SER A 327 9.63 -4.76 0.68
C SER A 327 11.15 -4.64 0.58
N ASN A 328 11.87 -5.73 0.24
CA ASN A 328 13.32 -5.68 0.13
C ASN A 328 13.78 -4.75 -1.02
N ALA A 329 13.19 -4.93 -2.19
CA ALA A 329 13.51 -4.10 -3.35
C ALA A 329 13.17 -2.62 -3.12
N LEU A 330 12.00 -2.33 -2.56
CA LEU A 330 11.56 -0.98 -2.23
C LEU A 330 12.43 -0.34 -1.14
N GLY A 331 12.72 -1.07 -0.07
CA GLY A 331 13.58 -0.60 1.03
C GLY A 331 14.99 -0.27 0.57
N THR A 332 15.56 -1.10 -0.30
CA THR A 332 16.87 -0.84 -0.95
C THR A 332 16.79 0.37 -1.88
N ALA A 333 15.77 0.44 -2.74
CA ALA A 333 15.61 1.55 -3.69
C ALA A 333 15.34 2.89 -2.98
N THR A 334 14.64 2.91 -1.87
CA THR A 334 14.44 4.11 -1.04
C THR A 334 15.64 4.42 -0.12
N GLY A 335 16.60 3.51 0.03
CA GLY A 335 17.73 3.65 0.96
C GLY A 335 17.32 3.54 2.44
N LEU A 336 16.16 2.97 2.70
CA LEU A 336 15.69 2.69 4.05
C LEU A 336 16.28 1.38 4.61
N LEU A 337 16.51 0.39 3.74
CA LEU A 337 17.32 -0.81 4.00
C LEU A 337 18.74 -0.60 3.48
N ARG A 338 19.73 -1.13 4.20
CA ARG A 338 21.15 -1.10 3.86
C ARG A 338 21.65 -2.47 3.39
#